data_42271522bd2ff519688410fddd33d6cc
#
_entry.id   42271522bd2ff519688410fddd33d6cc
#
_cell.length_a   1.000
_cell.length_b   1.000
_cell.length_c   1.000
_cell.angle_alpha   90.00
_cell.angle_beta   90.00
_cell.angle_gamma   90.00
#
_symmetry.space_group_name_H-M   'P 1'
#
loop_
_entity.id
_entity.type
_entity.pdbx_description
1 polymer ?
#
loop_
_entity_poly.entity_id
_entity_poly.type
_entity_poly.pdbx_seq_one_letter_code
_entity_poly.pdbx_strand_id
1 'polypeptide(L)'
;MENYGECEICGKDAELFTVGEIEICEECIREGYVACDHCNEYFTKEDTIVYHLKNGKTYCEDCAIYALNFSGLTDDDIESIYDPEEDEESE
;
A
#
# COMPACT_ATOMS: atom_id res chain seq x y z
N MET A 1 4.33 3.82 -23.01
CA MET A 1 2.99 4.13 -23.37
C MET A 1 2.16 4.45 -22.18
N GLU A 2 1.51 5.54 -22.20
CA GLU A 2 0.72 5.92 -21.07
C GLU A 2 -0.62 5.28 -21.12
N ASN A 3 -1.17 5.02 -19.99
CA ASN A 3 -2.47 4.42 -19.89
C ASN A 3 -3.44 5.45 -19.39
N TYR A 4 -3.99 6.22 -20.32
CA TYR A 4 -4.94 7.25 -19.96
C TYR A 4 -6.35 6.77 -20.18
N GLY A 5 -7.25 7.18 -19.31
CA GLY A 5 -8.63 6.83 -19.47
C GLY A 5 -9.41 7.32 -18.29
N GLU A 6 -10.59 6.75 -18.12
CA GLU A 6 -11.48 7.15 -17.07
C GLU A 6 -11.23 6.30 -15.84
N CYS A 7 -10.95 6.96 -14.72
CA CYS A 7 -10.73 6.25 -13.47
C CYS A 7 -11.98 5.50 -13.07
N GLU A 8 -11.83 4.25 -12.65
CA GLU A 8 -12.98 3.43 -12.31
C GLU A 8 -13.61 3.82 -10.98
N ILE A 9 -12.95 4.65 -10.21
CA ILE A 9 -13.49 5.04 -8.93
C ILE A 9 -14.09 6.45 -8.99
N CYS A 10 -13.32 7.42 -9.45
CA CYS A 10 -13.79 8.79 -9.45
C CYS A 10 -14.30 9.27 -10.80
N GLY A 11 -14.01 8.52 -11.86
CA GLY A 11 -14.53 8.88 -13.18
C GLY A 11 -13.79 9.98 -13.89
N LYS A 12 -12.63 10.38 -13.40
CA LYS A 12 -11.87 11.43 -14.03
C LYS A 12 -10.95 10.87 -15.10
N ASP A 13 -10.73 11.62 -16.15
CA ASP A 13 -9.73 11.24 -17.15
C ASP A 13 -8.37 11.58 -16.62
N ALA A 14 -7.50 10.60 -16.53
CA ALA A 14 -6.16 10.82 -16.05
C ALA A 14 -5.33 9.61 -16.38
N GLU A 15 -4.05 9.70 -16.08
CA GLU A 15 -3.20 8.53 -16.21
C GLU A 15 -3.64 7.48 -15.20
N LEU A 16 -3.82 6.27 -15.67
CA LEU A 16 -4.36 5.20 -14.84
C LEU A 16 -3.27 4.24 -14.45
N PHE A 17 -3.46 3.65 -13.29
CA PHE A 17 -2.56 2.64 -12.76
C PHE A 17 -3.37 1.39 -12.47
N THR A 18 -2.83 0.25 -12.85
CA THR A 18 -3.54 -1.00 -12.63
C THR A 18 -3.34 -1.46 -11.20
N VAL A 19 -4.44 -1.62 -10.49
CA VAL A 19 -4.40 -2.08 -9.12
C VAL A 19 -5.36 -3.25 -9.03
N GLY A 20 -4.81 -4.45 -8.92
CA GLY A 20 -5.65 -5.63 -8.95
C GLY A 20 -6.28 -5.78 -10.31
N GLU A 21 -7.58 -5.67 -10.36
CA GLU A 21 -8.29 -5.82 -11.61
C GLU A 21 -8.90 -4.53 -12.12
N ILE A 22 -8.60 -3.41 -11.51
CA ILE A 22 -9.18 -2.15 -11.95
C ILE A 22 -8.07 -1.18 -12.26
N GLU A 23 -8.43 -0.11 -12.97
CA GLU A 23 -7.50 0.94 -13.31
C GLU A 23 -8.01 2.24 -12.73
N ILE A 24 -7.18 2.87 -11.94
CA ILE A 24 -7.57 4.06 -11.21
C ILE A 24 -6.47 5.11 -11.32
N CYS A 25 -6.85 6.36 -11.06
CA CYS A 25 -5.91 7.44 -11.15
C CYS A 25 -5.06 7.53 -9.89
N GLU A 26 -4.00 8.31 -9.99
CA GLU A 26 -3.08 8.41 -8.87
C GLU A 26 -3.72 9.01 -7.64
N GLU A 27 -4.66 9.93 -7.82
CA GLU A 27 -5.31 10.53 -6.67
C GLU A 27 -6.08 9.50 -5.86
N CYS A 28 -6.77 8.59 -6.56
CA CYS A 28 -7.50 7.55 -5.84
C CYS A 28 -6.54 6.60 -5.13
N ILE A 29 -5.39 6.35 -5.74
CA ILE A 29 -4.40 5.51 -5.10
C ILE A 29 -3.93 6.15 -3.81
N ARG A 30 -3.65 7.44 -3.84
CA ARG A 30 -3.17 8.11 -2.65
C ARG A 30 -4.18 8.12 -1.54
N GLU A 31 -5.45 8.15 -1.89
CA GLU A 31 -6.48 8.27 -0.87
C GLU A 31 -6.84 6.97 -0.23
N GLY A 32 -6.77 5.86 -0.97
CA GLY A 32 -7.25 4.61 -0.44
C GLY A 32 -6.32 3.44 -0.59
N TYR A 33 -5.15 3.65 -1.15
CA TYR A 33 -4.24 2.55 -1.42
C TYR A 33 -2.85 2.89 -0.93
N VAL A 34 -2.04 1.87 -0.75
CA VAL A 34 -0.63 2.07 -0.40
C VAL A 34 0.19 1.25 -1.37
N ALA A 35 1.39 1.75 -1.65
CA ALA A 35 2.31 1.05 -2.50
C ALA A 35 3.41 0.45 -1.66
N CYS A 36 3.75 -0.80 -1.92
CA CYS A 36 4.85 -1.43 -1.25
C CYS A 36 6.14 -1.03 -1.94
N ASP A 37 7.09 -0.52 -1.18
CA ASP A 37 8.36 -0.09 -1.75
C ASP A 37 9.27 -1.25 -2.08
N HIS A 38 8.90 -2.45 -1.67
CA HIS A 38 9.72 -3.63 -1.92
C HIS A 38 9.28 -4.36 -3.19
N CYS A 39 8.01 -4.64 -3.32
CA CYS A 39 7.50 -5.36 -4.48
C CYS A 39 6.81 -4.46 -5.49
N ASN A 40 6.63 -3.19 -5.16
CA ASN A 40 6.05 -2.20 -6.07
C ASN A 40 4.61 -2.49 -6.45
N GLU A 41 3.88 -3.14 -5.57
CA GLU A 41 2.46 -3.39 -5.81
C GLU A 41 1.62 -2.49 -4.95
N TYR A 42 0.39 -2.25 -5.41
CA TYR A 42 -0.54 -1.42 -4.67
C TYR A 42 -1.53 -2.29 -3.92
N PHE A 43 -1.87 -1.87 -2.71
CA PHE A 43 -2.81 -2.61 -1.88
C PHE A 43 -3.81 -1.64 -1.29
N THR A 44 -5.02 -2.11 -1.03
CA THR A 44 -5.99 -1.27 -0.38
C THR A 44 -5.67 -1.17 1.10
N LYS A 45 -5.89 0.01 1.65
CA LYS A 45 -5.64 0.20 3.06
C LYS A 45 -6.60 -0.57 3.93
N GLU A 46 -7.73 -0.96 3.36
CA GLU A 46 -8.74 -1.64 4.15
C GLU A 46 -8.51 -3.12 4.27
N ASP A 47 -7.70 -3.70 3.40
CA ASP A 47 -7.53 -5.15 3.38
C ASP A 47 -6.13 -5.60 3.68
N THR A 48 -5.19 -4.72 3.83
CA THR A 48 -3.79 -5.10 3.90
C THR A 48 -3.12 -4.48 5.10
N ILE A 49 -2.37 -5.28 5.83
CA ILE A 49 -1.55 -4.77 6.90
C ILE A 49 -0.32 -4.13 6.29
N VAL A 50 -0.01 -2.93 6.72
CA VAL A 50 1.05 -2.13 6.13
C VAL A 50 2.07 -1.79 7.20
N TYR A 51 3.33 -1.98 6.89
CA TYR A 51 4.42 -1.68 7.80
C TYR A 51 5.09 -0.38 7.36
N HIS A 52 5.09 0.60 8.23
CA HIS A 52 5.74 1.88 7.95
C HIS A 52 7.10 1.87 8.62
N LEU A 53 8.13 2.09 7.83
CA LEU A 53 9.49 2.01 8.33
C LEU A 53 10.01 3.39 8.67
N LYS A 54 10.99 3.43 9.55
CA LYS A 54 11.54 4.70 9.99
C LYS A 54 12.29 5.43 8.89
N ASN A 55 12.71 4.71 7.86
CA ASN A 55 13.40 5.36 6.75
C ASN A 55 12.44 5.95 5.73
N GLY A 56 11.14 5.91 6.00
CA GLY A 56 10.15 6.48 5.10
C GLY A 56 9.57 5.51 4.11
N LYS A 57 9.99 4.27 4.15
CA LYS A 57 9.47 3.28 3.22
C LYS A 57 8.27 2.56 3.80
N THR A 58 7.50 1.95 2.92
CA THR A 58 6.29 1.24 3.30
C THR A 58 6.35 -0.14 2.68
N TYR A 59 6.14 -1.15 3.49
CA TYR A 59 6.15 -2.53 3.02
C TYR A 59 4.78 -3.15 3.28
N CYS A 60 4.36 -4.01 2.36
CA CYS A 60 3.18 -4.81 2.62
C CYS A 60 3.53 -5.91 3.61
N GLU A 61 2.51 -6.60 4.11
CA GLU A 61 2.75 -7.59 5.14
C GLU A 61 3.71 -8.67 4.68
N ASP A 62 3.51 -9.18 3.47
CA ASP A 62 4.36 -10.26 2.98
C ASP A 62 5.80 -9.81 2.84
N CYS A 63 6.01 -8.63 2.29
CA CYS A 63 7.37 -8.15 2.10
C CYS A 63 8.02 -7.81 3.44
N ALA A 64 7.25 -7.29 4.37
CA ALA A 64 7.80 -6.98 5.68
C ALA A 64 8.24 -8.25 6.40
N ILE A 65 7.41 -9.28 6.34
CA ILE A 65 7.78 -10.55 6.96
C ILE A 65 9.01 -11.14 6.31
N TYR A 66 9.06 -11.08 4.99
CA TYR A 66 10.22 -11.58 4.28
C TYR A 66 11.47 -10.82 4.72
N ALA A 67 11.37 -9.50 4.80
CA ALA A 67 12.53 -8.70 5.16
C ALA A 67 12.96 -8.94 6.60
N LEU A 68 12.00 -9.15 7.49
CA LEU A 68 12.35 -9.45 8.88
C LEU A 68 13.07 -10.78 9.00
N ASN A 69 12.75 -11.72 8.13
CA ASN A 69 13.36 -13.04 8.23
C ASN A 69 14.61 -13.19 7.39
N PHE A 70 14.71 -12.47 6.29
CA PHE A 70 15.77 -12.75 5.34
C PHE A 70 16.61 -11.56 4.91
N SER A 71 16.11 -10.35 5.09
CA SER A 71 16.82 -9.20 4.58
C SER A 71 17.43 -8.32 5.66
N GLY A 72 17.36 -8.73 6.90
CA GLY A 72 17.99 -7.96 7.94
C GLY A 72 17.14 -6.86 8.54
N LEU A 73 15.90 -6.76 8.15
CA LEU A 73 15.01 -5.78 8.78
C LEU A 73 14.75 -6.21 10.22
N THR A 74 14.68 -5.25 11.12
CA THR A 74 14.41 -5.55 12.52
C THR A 74 13.20 -4.77 12.98
N ASP A 75 12.70 -5.15 14.15
CA ASP A 75 11.58 -4.42 14.72
C ASP A 75 11.94 -2.97 14.97
N ASP A 76 13.20 -2.67 15.23
CA ASP A 76 13.61 -1.30 15.44
C ASP A 76 13.47 -0.46 14.19
N ASP A 77 13.50 -1.07 13.02
CA ASP A 77 13.35 -0.34 11.78
C ASP A 77 11.91 0.00 11.47
N ILE A 78 10.97 -0.57 12.19
CA ILE A 78 9.56 -0.37 11.93
C ILE A 78 9.05 0.74 12.82
N GLU A 79 8.54 1.80 12.20
CA GLU A 79 8.00 2.90 12.97
C GLU A 79 6.59 2.61 13.47
N SER A 80 5.75 2.05 12.62
CA SER A 80 4.39 1.73 13.02
C SER A 80 3.85 0.66 12.08
N ILE A 81 2.79 0.01 12.52
CA ILE A 81 2.12 -1.01 11.73
C ILE A 81 0.66 -0.63 11.67
N TYR A 82 0.14 -0.58 10.44
CA TYR A 82 -1.27 -0.29 10.23
C TYR A 82 -2.01 -1.60 9.99
N ASP A 83 -2.95 -1.92 10.85
CA ASP A 83 -3.71 -3.15 10.74
C ASP A 83 -5.18 -2.79 10.64
N PRO A 84 -5.78 -2.86 9.46
CA PRO A 84 -7.17 -2.43 9.31
C PRO A 84 -8.16 -3.29 10.06
N GLU A 85 -7.76 -4.50 10.40
CA GLU A 85 -8.67 -5.35 11.13
C GLU A 85 -8.57 -5.22 12.62
N GLU A 86 -7.55 -4.55 13.11
CA GLU A 86 -7.41 -4.35 14.51
C GLU A 86 -8.31 -3.27 14.92
N ASP A 87 -9.34 -3.57 15.64
CA ASP A 87 -10.30 -2.61 15.89
C ASP A 87 -10.14 -2.08 17.15
N GLU A 88 -9.66 -1.45 17.48
CA GLU A 88 -9.56 -1.03 18.62
C GLU A 88 -10.43 -0.28 19.19
N GLU A 89 -11.04 -0.13 19.28
CA GLU A 89 -11.84 0.40 19.86
C GLU A 89 -12.10 0.21 20.86
N SER A 90 -12.15 0.13 21.24
CA SER A 90 -12.42 -0.08 22.07
C SER A 90 -12.59 0.32 22.86
N GLU A 91 -12.76 0.67 23.11
CA GLU A 91 -13.04 0.92 23.97
C GLU A 91 -13.22 1.10 24.43
#